data_d5130d2cc677171f062f0bf45022c500
#
_entry.id   d5130d2cc677171f062f0bf45022c500
#
_cell.length_a   1.000
_cell.length_b   1.000
_cell.length_c   1.000
_cell.angle_alpha   90.00
_cell.angle_beta   90.00
_cell.angle_gamma   90.00
#
_symmetry.space_group_name_H-M   'P 1'
#
loop_
_entity.id
_entity.type
_entity.pdbx_description
1 polymer ?
#
loop_
_entity_poly.entity_id
_entity_poly.type
_entity_poly.pdbx_seq_one_letter_code
_entity_poly.pdbx_strand_id
1 'polypeptide(L)'
;MSILHKLGLGMASGTGGGGSLPVHANSRSRTSGVPISAVGAARAPESPESKRISNGLKEFLWNLDGLGRGTLLDLGPAWQTTLSFFIERGFRVSSEDILRGWKAFLTDDEKRLREDADARDKLDMTPSGRARRFLAENLQYPRATFDAVLLWDLLDYLEPMLVKQMVANLTELLRPGGVILAMFHSKKPEGFQRYRVADSNTLQVISSAVICPAQKVYQNREIQDLFGRFRTMKSFVGRDQLRETLFIK
;
A
#
# COMPACT_ATOMS: atom_id res chain seq x y z
N MET A 1 17.80 -0.13 4.80
CA MET A 1 18.04 1.24 5.32
C MET A 1 16.77 2.04 5.11
N SER A 2 16.15 2.43 6.21
CA SER A 2 14.88 3.16 6.25
C SER A 2 15.06 4.55 5.64
N ILE A 3 14.22 4.93 4.68
CA ILE A 3 14.16 6.28 4.09
C ILE A 3 13.37 7.17 5.05
N LEU A 4 14.02 7.60 6.12
CA LEU A 4 13.52 8.61 7.05
C LEU A 4 14.69 9.55 7.42
N HIS A 5 15.21 10.29 6.44
CA HIS A 5 16.05 11.46 6.73
C HIS A 5 16.08 12.40 5.52
N LYS A 6 15.35 13.49 5.65
CA LYS A 6 15.74 14.87 5.30
C LYS A 6 14.51 15.75 5.13
N LEU A 7 14.08 16.35 6.20
CA LEU A 7 13.52 17.70 6.20
C LEU A 7 14.23 18.48 7.32
N GLY A 8 15.34 19.12 6.95
CA GLY A 8 16.05 20.07 7.77
C GLY A 8 15.38 21.43 7.67
N LEU A 9 14.82 21.89 8.78
CA LEU A 9 14.44 23.27 8.99
C LEU A 9 15.70 24.05 9.35
N GLY A 10 16.16 24.92 8.45
CA GLY A 10 17.16 25.95 8.72
C GLY A 10 16.47 27.26 9.08
N MET A 11 16.52 27.64 10.35
CA MET A 11 16.28 29.03 10.77
C MET A 11 17.56 29.85 10.53
N ALA A 12 17.41 31.01 9.88
CA ALA A 12 18.41 32.05 9.93
C ALA A 12 17.71 33.41 10.13
N SER A 13 17.92 33.97 11.27
CA SER A 13 17.66 35.36 11.64
C SER A 13 18.75 36.26 11.04
N GLY A 14 18.39 37.47 10.58
CA GLY A 14 19.36 38.51 10.17
C GLY A 14 18.68 39.84 9.97
N THR A 15 19.00 40.73 10.84
CA THR A 15 18.56 42.12 11.04
C THR A 15 19.13 43.12 10.03
N GLY A 16 18.31 44.13 9.67
CA GLY A 16 18.73 45.55 9.73
C GLY A 16 19.22 46.23 8.46
N GLY A 17 18.64 47.39 8.18
CA GLY A 17 19.34 48.51 7.54
C GLY A 17 18.58 49.21 6.41
N GLY A 18 18.08 50.41 6.71
CA GLY A 18 17.29 51.30 5.86
C GLY A 18 18.07 52.04 4.77
N GLY A 19 17.36 52.77 3.91
CA GLY A 19 17.94 53.75 2.96
C GLY A 19 17.02 54.14 1.83
N SER A 20 16.37 55.23 2.01
CA SER A 20 15.81 56.30 1.13
C SER A 20 15.76 56.14 -0.38
N LEU A 21 14.59 56.62 -0.88
CA LEU A 21 14.23 57.00 -2.27
C LEU A 21 15.12 58.11 -2.89
N PRO A 22 15.13 58.38 -4.22
CA PRO A 22 14.05 59.17 -4.80
C PRO A 22 13.55 58.79 -6.23
N VAL A 23 12.41 59.34 -6.50
CA VAL A 23 11.58 59.51 -7.69
C VAL A 23 12.34 59.93 -8.96
N HIS A 24 12.01 59.40 -10.14
CA HIS A 24 11.70 60.16 -11.34
C HIS A 24 10.94 59.35 -12.43
N ALA A 25 10.17 60.09 -13.15
CA ALA A 25 9.02 59.80 -13.99
C ALA A 25 9.33 59.31 -15.41
N ASN A 26 8.27 58.70 -15.99
CA ASN A 26 7.80 58.80 -17.39
C ASN A 26 8.52 57.99 -18.48
N SER A 27 7.85 56.98 -19.03
CA SER A 27 7.33 57.10 -20.40
C SER A 27 6.54 55.87 -20.84
N ARG A 28 5.47 56.13 -21.54
CA ARG A 28 4.51 55.19 -22.09
C ARG A 28 5.13 54.35 -23.22
N SER A 29 4.92 53.04 -23.22
CA SER A 29 4.71 52.31 -24.48
C SER A 29 3.80 51.11 -24.21
N ARG A 30 2.70 51.12 -24.97
CA ARG A 30 1.72 50.04 -25.10
C ARG A 30 2.37 48.88 -25.83
N THR A 31 2.40 47.69 -25.19
CA THR A 31 2.46 46.44 -25.95
C THR A 31 1.46 45.46 -25.33
N SER A 32 0.61 45.00 -26.21
CA SER A 32 -0.47 44.03 -26.00
C SER A 32 0.02 42.76 -25.27
N GLY A 33 -0.40 42.60 -24.02
CA GLY A 33 -0.20 41.33 -23.28
C GLY A 33 -1.24 40.32 -23.71
N VAL A 34 -0.78 39.26 -24.32
CA VAL A 34 -1.56 38.03 -24.50
C VAL A 34 -1.76 37.39 -23.11
N PRO A 35 -2.98 37.02 -22.70
CA PRO A 35 -3.18 36.34 -21.44
C PRO A 35 -2.59 34.94 -21.53
N ILE A 36 -1.60 34.66 -20.69
CA ILE A 36 -1.12 33.30 -20.46
C ILE A 36 -2.25 32.57 -19.75
N SER A 37 -3.02 31.80 -20.51
CA SER A 37 -3.96 30.82 -19.95
C SER A 37 -3.18 29.87 -19.08
N ALA A 38 -3.45 29.88 -17.78
CA ALA A 38 -3.04 28.87 -16.88
C ALA A 38 -3.54 27.52 -17.42
N VAL A 39 -2.61 26.72 -17.95
CA VAL A 39 -2.87 25.32 -18.29
C VAL A 39 -3.14 24.64 -16.95
N GLY A 40 -4.42 24.57 -16.58
CA GLY A 40 -4.89 23.73 -15.52
C GLY A 40 -4.45 22.30 -15.85
N ALA A 41 -3.59 21.71 -15.03
CA ALA A 41 -3.28 20.30 -15.09
C ALA A 41 -4.62 19.55 -15.07
N ALA A 42 -5.00 18.98 -16.22
CA ALA A 42 -6.20 18.17 -16.35
C ALA A 42 -6.04 17.00 -15.37
N ARG A 43 -6.77 17.07 -14.26
CA ARG A 43 -6.95 15.96 -13.32
C ARG A 43 -7.50 14.80 -14.16
N ALA A 44 -6.75 13.70 -14.25
CA ALA A 44 -7.21 12.51 -14.95
C ALA A 44 -8.63 12.19 -14.45
N PRO A 45 -9.57 11.77 -15.32
CA PRO A 45 -10.93 11.46 -14.91
C PRO A 45 -10.87 10.44 -13.78
N GLU A 46 -11.38 10.83 -12.60
CA GLU A 46 -11.50 9.92 -11.46
C GLU A 46 -12.42 8.78 -11.90
N SER A 47 -11.88 7.58 -11.94
CA SER A 47 -12.65 6.37 -12.20
C SER A 47 -13.84 6.33 -11.23
N PRO A 48 -15.03 5.84 -11.64
CA PRO A 48 -16.21 5.85 -10.79
C PRO A 48 -15.90 5.14 -9.48
N GLU A 49 -15.96 5.90 -8.40
CA GLU A 49 -15.81 5.39 -7.06
C GLU A 49 -17.11 4.71 -6.64
N SER A 50 -17.04 3.47 -6.24
CA SER A 50 -18.17 2.76 -5.64
C SER A 50 -17.93 2.48 -4.18
N LYS A 51 -19.03 2.40 -3.40
CA LYS A 51 -18.96 2.02 -1.99
C LYS A 51 -19.40 0.58 -1.82
N ARG A 52 -18.74 -0.11 -0.91
CA ARG A 52 -18.96 -1.51 -0.60
C ARG A 52 -19.06 -1.68 0.91
N ILE A 53 -20.09 -2.37 1.37
CA ILE A 53 -20.17 -2.80 2.78
C ILE A 53 -19.22 -3.97 3.00
N SER A 54 -18.40 -3.88 4.03
CA SER A 54 -17.39 -4.86 4.40
C SER A 54 -17.68 -5.44 5.79
N ASN A 55 -18.18 -6.66 5.81
CA ASN A 55 -18.36 -7.40 7.06
C ASN A 55 -17.00 -7.88 7.62
N GLY A 56 -16.04 -8.13 6.75
CA GLY A 56 -14.68 -8.46 7.14
C GLY A 56 -14.00 -7.32 7.88
N LEU A 57 -14.13 -6.07 7.38
CA LEU A 57 -13.60 -4.89 8.06
C LEU A 57 -14.27 -4.68 9.42
N LYS A 58 -15.59 -4.82 9.49
CA LYS A 58 -16.32 -4.71 10.75
C LYS A 58 -15.81 -5.71 11.79
N GLU A 59 -15.65 -6.97 11.39
CA GLU A 59 -15.14 -8.04 12.27
C GLU A 59 -13.66 -7.83 12.62
N PHE A 60 -12.87 -7.34 11.67
CA PHE A 60 -11.47 -6.98 11.90
C PHE A 60 -11.35 -5.93 13.00
N LEU A 61 -12.13 -4.86 12.91
CA LEU A 61 -12.15 -3.80 13.92
C LEU A 61 -12.65 -4.30 15.28
N TRP A 62 -13.64 -5.20 15.29
CA TRP A 62 -14.11 -5.84 16.52
C TRP A 62 -13.00 -6.59 17.25
N ASN A 63 -12.15 -7.31 16.51
CA ASN A 63 -11.01 -8.03 17.10
C ASN A 63 -9.89 -7.09 17.58
N LEU A 64 -9.89 -5.85 17.15
CA LEU A 64 -8.94 -4.82 17.58
C LEU A 64 -9.51 -3.93 18.69
N ASP A 65 -10.80 -4.10 19.01
CA ASP A 65 -11.45 -3.33 20.07
C ASP A 65 -10.81 -3.63 21.43
N GLY A 66 -10.61 -2.59 22.23
CA GLY A 66 -9.90 -2.69 23.50
C GLY A 66 -8.38 -2.61 23.44
N LEU A 67 -7.77 -2.63 22.25
CA LEU A 67 -6.36 -2.29 22.07
C LEU A 67 -6.23 -0.75 22.11
N GLY A 68 -6.01 -0.17 23.28
CA GLY A 68 -5.89 1.28 23.41
C GLY A 68 -4.81 1.92 22.54
N ARG A 69 -3.75 1.16 22.21
CA ARG A 69 -2.70 1.50 21.23
C ARG A 69 -2.25 0.24 20.50
N GLY A 70 -2.40 0.23 19.19
CA GLY A 70 -2.02 -0.90 18.35
C GLY A 70 -1.02 -0.52 17.25
N THR A 71 -0.51 -1.54 16.59
CA THR A 71 0.34 -1.41 15.41
C THR A 71 -0.29 -2.14 14.23
N LEU A 72 -0.43 -1.44 13.11
CA LEU A 72 -1.06 -1.96 11.90
C LEU A 72 -0.09 -1.88 10.73
N LEU A 73 -0.04 -2.93 9.92
CA LEU A 73 0.65 -2.97 8.65
C LEU A 73 -0.39 -2.99 7.52
N ASP A 74 -0.37 -1.96 6.67
CA ASP A 74 -1.15 -1.88 5.44
C ASP A 74 -0.25 -2.25 4.26
N LEU A 75 -0.57 -3.34 3.54
CA LEU A 75 0.20 -3.83 2.40
C LEU A 75 -0.33 -3.30 1.06
N GLY A 76 -1.24 -2.35 1.11
CA GLY A 76 -1.74 -1.62 -0.04
C GLY A 76 -1.12 -0.23 -0.20
N PRO A 77 -1.62 0.56 -1.18
CA PRO A 77 -1.21 1.94 -1.34
C PRO A 77 -1.55 2.77 -0.10
N ALA A 78 -0.65 3.69 0.27
CA ALA A 78 -0.85 4.59 1.41
C ALA A 78 -1.97 5.62 1.14
N TRP A 79 -3.22 5.24 1.36
CA TRP A 79 -4.35 6.14 1.27
C TRP A 79 -4.50 6.97 2.54
N GLN A 80 -4.48 8.30 2.41
CA GLN A 80 -4.63 9.20 3.55
C GLN A 80 -5.88 8.89 4.39
N THR A 81 -7.00 8.56 3.74
CA THR A 81 -8.25 8.20 4.42
C THR A 81 -8.11 6.96 5.29
N THR A 82 -7.46 5.91 4.77
CA THR A 82 -7.19 4.67 5.54
C THR A 82 -6.22 4.94 6.69
N LEU A 83 -5.13 5.68 6.42
CA LEU A 83 -4.15 6.03 7.45
C LEU A 83 -4.79 6.82 8.58
N SER A 84 -5.52 7.90 8.26
CA SER A 84 -6.21 8.74 9.25
C SER A 84 -7.22 7.92 10.07
N PHE A 85 -8.01 7.06 9.41
CA PHE A 85 -9.00 6.21 10.07
C PHE A 85 -8.40 5.36 11.20
N PHE A 86 -7.23 4.76 10.98
CA PHE A 86 -6.57 3.93 12.01
C PHE A 86 -5.76 4.76 13.00
N ILE A 87 -5.12 5.86 12.58
CA ILE A 87 -4.38 6.75 13.47
C ILE A 87 -5.32 7.39 14.51
N GLU A 88 -6.52 7.84 14.10
CA GLU A 88 -7.54 8.39 14.99
C GLU A 88 -8.04 7.37 16.03
N ARG A 89 -7.90 6.07 15.74
CA ARG A 89 -8.21 4.97 16.65
C ARG A 89 -7.01 4.52 17.50
N GLY A 90 -5.91 5.28 17.50
CA GLY A 90 -4.74 5.01 18.33
C GLY A 90 -3.73 4.05 17.70
N PHE A 91 -3.86 3.66 16.43
CA PHE A 91 -2.91 2.77 15.77
C PHE A 91 -1.71 3.53 15.21
N ARG A 92 -0.52 2.97 15.40
CA ARG A 92 0.65 3.29 14.58
C ARG A 92 0.52 2.49 13.29
N VAL A 93 0.48 3.17 12.15
CA VAL A 93 0.32 2.54 10.84
C VAL A 93 1.64 2.56 10.09
N SER A 94 2.08 1.39 9.61
CA SER A 94 3.11 1.21 8.59
C SER A 94 2.42 0.85 7.28
N SER A 95 2.85 1.41 6.16
CA SER A 95 2.27 1.14 4.84
C SER A 95 3.35 0.77 3.85
N GLU A 96 3.15 -0.37 3.18
CA GLU A 96 4.07 -0.94 2.18
C GLU A 96 3.25 -1.34 0.94
N ASP A 97 3.33 -0.56 -0.14
CA ASP A 97 2.67 -0.94 -1.42
C ASP A 97 3.44 -2.11 -2.06
N ILE A 98 3.15 -3.32 -1.58
CA ILE A 98 3.84 -4.55 -1.98
C ILE A 98 3.71 -4.83 -3.48
N LEU A 99 2.56 -4.58 -4.09
CA LEU A 99 2.38 -4.83 -5.52
C LEU A 99 3.25 -3.91 -6.38
N ARG A 100 3.32 -2.65 -6.01
CA ARG A 100 4.19 -1.67 -6.66
C ARG A 100 5.66 -2.01 -6.42
N GLY A 101 6.02 -2.33 -5.18
CA GLY A 101 7.37 -2.71 -4.80
C GLY A 101 7.84 -3.95 -5.55
N TRP A 102 6.99 -4.98 -5.68
CA TRP A 102 7.30 -6.20 -6.43
C TRP A 102 7.56 -5.92 -7.91
N LYS A 103 6.73 -5.10 -8.55
CA LYS A 103 6.92 -4.72 -9.95
C LYS A 103 8.23 -3.95 -10.16
N ALA A 104 8.54 -3.01 -9.28
CA ALA A 104 9.80 -2.26 -9.32
C ALA A 104 11.00 -3.21 -9.12
N PHE A 105 10.94 -4.09 -8.13
CA PHE A 105 11.98 -5.09 -7.88
C PHE A 105 12.25 -5.98 -9.10
N LEU A 106 11.22 -6.47 -9.79
CA LEU A 106 11.39 -7.28 -10.99
C LEU A 106 12.07 -6.50 -12.12
N THR A 107 11.68 -5.24 -12.31
CA THR A 107 12.29 -4.35 -13.32
C THR A 107 13.78 -4.11 -13.01
N ASP A 108 14.10 -3.85 -11.76
CA ASP A 108 15.49 -3.62 -11.32
C ASP A 108 16.32 -4.91 -11.40
N ASP A 109 15.73 -6.06 -11.08
CA ASP A 109 16.38 -7.36 -11.19
C ASP A 109 16.71 -7.69 -12.65
N GLU A 110 15.78 -7.44 -13.58
CA GLU A 110 16.02 -7.60 -15.01
C GLU A 110 17.11 -6.64 -15.53
N LYS A 111 17.14 -5.40 -15.06
CA LYS A 111 18.15 -4.42 -15.42
C LYS A 111 19.53 -4.87 -14.97
N ARG A 112 19.67 -5.29 -13.71
CA ARG A 112 20.95 -5.84 -13.17
C ARG A 112 21.47 -7.00 -13.98
N LEU A 113 20.57 -7.92 -14.41
CA LEU A 113 20.96 -9.07 -15.24
C LEU A 113 21.42 -8.72 -16.65
N ARG A 114 21.00 -7.57 -17.17
CA ARG A 114 21.47 -7.06 -18.48
C ARG A 114 22.81 -6.35 -18.37
N GLU A 115 23.03 -5.64 -17.26
CA GLU A 115 24.21 -4.81 -17.04
C GLU A 115 25.42 -5.60 -16.48
N ASP A 116 25.16 -6.67 -15.71
CA ASP A 116 26.19 -7.51 -15.07
C ASP A 116 25.97 -8.99 -15.44
N ALA A 117 26.79 -9.50 -16.34
CA ALA A 117 26.74 -10.90 -16.76
C ALA A 117 27.02 -11.87 -15.59
N ASP A 118 27.84 -11.45 -14.62
CA ASP A 118 28.21 -12.25 -13.44
C ASP A 118 27.09 -12.25 -12.38
N ALA A 119 26.12 -11.34 -12.49
CA ALA A 119 25.00 -11.27 -11.54
C ALA A 119 24.15 -12.54 -11.59
N ARG A 120 24.04 -13.19 -12.74
CA ARG A 120 23.29 -14.46 -12.89
C ARG A 120 23.87 -15.59 -12.04
N ASP A 121 25.18 -15.64 -11.91
CA ASP A 121 25.87 -16.70 -11.16
C ASP A 121 25.89 -16.41 -9.65
N LYS A 122 25.75 -15.14 -9.27
CA LYS A 122 25.79 -14.69 -7.85
C LYS A 122 24.43 -14.62 -7.20
N LEU A 123 23.34 -14.45 -7.97
CA LEU A 123 22.00 -14.25 -7.45
C LEU A 123 21.14 -15.51 -7.63
N ASP A 124 20.45 -15.91 -6.56
CA ASP A 124 19.41 -16.94 -6.66
C ASP A 124 18.22 -16.40 -7.47
N MET A 125 18.19 -16.78 -8.76
CA MET A 125 17.18 -16.35 -9.73
C MET A 125 15.93 -17.24 -9.74
N THR A 126 15.88 -18.25 -8.89
CA THR A 126 14.64 -19.05 -8.72
C THR A 126 13.49 -18.18 -8.23
N PRO A 127 12.22 -18.54 -8.50
CA PRO A 127 11.08 -17.83 -7.92
C PRO A 127 11.16 -17.71 -6.40
N SER A 128 11.69 -18.74 -5.73
CA SER A 128 11.92 -18.74 -4.28
C SER A 128 13.00 -17.75 -3.85
N GLY A 129 14.10 -17.70 -4.58
CA GLY A 129 15.21 -16.78 -4.31
C GLY A 129 14.82 -15.32 -4.50
N ARG A 130 14.12 -15.02 -5.60
CA ARG A 130 13.57 -13.68 -5.85
C ARG A 130 12.60 -13.24 -4.78
N ALA A 131 11.64 -14.09 -4.40
CA ALA A 131 10.69 -13.81 -3.34
C ALA A 131 11.40 -13.51 -2.00
N ARG A 132 12.42 -14.30 -1.65
CA ARG A 132 13.20 -14.11 -0.41
C ARG A 132 13.95 -12.78 -0.41
N ARG A 133 14.64 -12.45 -1.51
CA ARG A 133 15.36 -11.17 -1.64
C ARG A 133 14.39 -9.99 -1.51
N PHE A 134 13.28 -10.02 -2.24
CA PHE A 134 12.27 -8.99 -2.17
C PHE A 134 11.73 -8.77 -0.75
N LEU A 135 11.34 -9.83 -0.06
CA LEU A 135 10.82 -9.74 1.30
C LEU A 135 11.87 -9.25 2.30
N ALA A 136 13.13 -9.67 2.11
CA ALA A 136 14.24 -9.19 2.93
C ALA A 136 14.54 -7.70 2.73
N GLU A 137 14.18 -7.11 1.60
CA GLU A 137 14.35 -5.69 1.32
C GLU A 137 13.14 -4.85 1.77
N ASN A 138 11.92 -5.39 1.66
CA ASN A 138 10.68 -4.62 1.78
C ASN A 138 9.86 -4.88 3.06
N LEU A 139 10.06 -6.02 3.75
CA LEU A 139 9.35 -6.35 4.99
C LEU A 139 10.33 -6.61 6.16
N GLN A 140 11.21 -5.66 6.40
CA GLN A 140 12.22 -5.71 7.46
C GLN A 140 11.65 -5.18 8.79
N TYR A 141 10.81 -5.97 9.43
CA TYR A 141 10.28 -5.64 10.74
C TYR A 141 10.68 -6.71 11.77
N PRO A 142 10.85 -6.33 13.04
CA PRO A 142 11.05 -7.31 14.11
C PRO A 142 9.85 -8.26 14.23
N ARG A 143 10.10 -9.47 14.73
CA ARG A 143 9.03 -10.43 15.03
C ARG A 143 8.02 -9.83 16.01
N ALA A 144 6.76 -10.24 15.90
CA ALA A 144 5.68 -9.81 16.78
C ALA A 144 5.57 -8.27 16.90
N THR A 145 5.74 -7.56 15.78
CA THR A 145 5.63 -6.09 15.73
C THR A 145 4.18 -5.65 15.59
N PHE A 146 3.37 -6.37 14.82
CA PHE A 146 2.05 -5.92 14.43
C PHE A 146 0.91 -6.63 15.17
N ASP A 147 -0.12 -5.88 15.51
CA ASP A 147 -1.38 -6.38 16.03
C ASP A 147 -2.35 -6.67 14.89
N ALA A 148 -2.18 -5.98 13.76
CA ALA A 148 -3.10 -6.06 12.63
C ALA A 148 -2.39 -5.92 11.28
N VAL A 149 -2.92 -6.62 10.25
CA VAL A 149 -2.45 -6.51 8.86
C VAL A 149 -3.64 -6.39 7.91
N LEU A 150 -3.56 -5.45 6.98
CA LEU A 150 -4.47 -5.31 5.83
C LEU A 150 -3.76 -5.85 4.58
N LEU A 151 -4.25 -6.96 4.04
CA LEU A 151 -3.71 -7.60 2.84
C LEU A 151 -4.47 -7.23 1.57
N TRP A 152 -5.71 -6.74 1.71
CA TRP A 152 -6.62 -6.49 0.59
C TRP A 152 -6.75 -7.74 -0.31
N ASP A 153 -6.94 -7.54 -1.61
CA ASP A 153 -6.95 -8.60 -2.63
C ASP A 153 -5.56 -8.87 -3.25
N LEU A 154 -4.52 -8.40 -2.58
CA LEU A 154 -3.13 -8.42 -3.04
C LEU A 154 -2.65 -9.81 -3.49
N LEU A 155 -3.06 -10.87 -2.76
CA LEU A 155 -2.56 -12.23 -2.98
C LEU A 155 -2.92 -12.78 -4.36
N ASP A 156 -4.05 -12.36 -4.92
CA ASP A 156 -4.48 -12.79 -6.25
C ASP A 156 -3.58 -12.24 -7.38
N TYR A 157 -2.84 -11.16 -7.11
CA TYR A 157 -1.99 -10.44 -8.08
C TYR A 157 -0.50 -10.75 -7.96
N LEU A 158 -0.09 -11.51 -6.96
CA LEU A 158 1.29 -11.88 -6.72
C LEU A 158 1.60 -13.31 -7.18
N GLU A 159 2.87 -13.56 -7.51
CA GLU A 159 3.33 -14.91 -7.84
C GLU A 159 3.14 -15.87 -6.66
N PRO A 160 2.68 -17.11 -6.88
CA PRO A 160 2.37 -18.06 -5.80
C PRO A 160 3.51 -18.31 -4.82
N MET A 161 4.77 -18.29 -5.28
CA MET A 161 5.92 -18.48 -4.42
C MET A 161 6.15 -17.28 -3.49
N LEU A 162 5.96 -16.06 -4.01
CA LEU A 162 6.03 -14.85 -3.19
C LEU A 162 4.90 -14.85 -2.15
N VAL A 163 3.67 -15.20 -2.55
CA VAL A 163 2.52 -15.31 -1.64
C VAL A 163 2.82 -16.26 -0.49
N LYS A 164 3.32 -17.46 -0.79
CA LYS A 164 3.65 -18.46 0.23
C LYS A 164 4.68 -17.95 1.24
N GLN A 165 5.75 -17.33 0.77
CA GLN A 165 6.80 -16.79 1.64
C GLN A 165 6.33 -15.56 2.41
N MET A 166 5.54 -14.69 1.78
CA MET A 166 4.98 -13.51 2.41
C MET A 166 4.04 -13.87 3.56
N VAL A 167 3.12 -14.83 3.37
CA VAL A 167 2.23 -15.27 4.45
C VAL A 167 3.01 -15.90 5.60
N ALA A 168 4.06 -16.69 5.31
CA ALA A 168 4.94 -17.22 6.35
C ALA A 168 5.66 -16.09 7.12
N ASN A 169 6.16 -15.07 6.42
CA ASN A 169 6.79 -13.90 7.02
C ASN A 169 5.79 -13.12 7.90
N LEU A 170 4.59 -12.82 7.38
CA LEU A 170 3.54 -12.12 8.12
C LEU A 170 3.14 -12.87 9.40
N THR A 171 3.16 -14.21 9.38
CA THR A 171 2.91 -15.01 10.58
C THR A 171 3.94 -14.71 11.66
N GLU A 172 5.20 -14.49 11.30
CA GLU A 172 6.25 -14.15 12.27
C GLU A 172 6.15 -12.67 12.73
N LEU A 173 5.73 -11.76 11.86
CA LEU A 173 5.57 -10.34 12.16
C LEU A 173 4.37 -10.04 13.06
N LEU A 174 3.33 -10.85 13.01
CA LEU A 174 2.15 -10.70 13.87
C LEU A 174 2.43 -11.14 15.29
N ARG A 175 1.84 -10.42 16.24
CA ARG A 175 1.75 -10.83 17.65
C ARG A 175 0.81 -12.00 17.83
N PRO A 176 0.95 -12.79 18.90
CA PRO A 176 -0.09 -13.75 19.31
C PRO A 176 -1.42 -13.02 19.50
N GLY A 177 -2.50 -13.55 18.90
CA GLY A 177 -3.81 -12.90 18.87
C GLY A 177 -3.96 -11.79 17.81
N GLY A 178 -2.89 -11.47 17.08
CA GLY A 178 -2.95 -10.51 15.97
C GLY A 178 -3.80 -11.00 14.81
N VAL A 179 -4.36 -10.08 14.04
CA VAL A 179 -5.36 -10.36 13.01
C VAL A 179 -4.93 -9.90 11.62
N ILE A 180 -5.29 -10.68 10.59
CA ILE A 180 -5.14 -10.31 9.18
C ILE A 180 -6.52 -10.21 8.55
N LEU A 181 -6.78 -9.12 7.81
CA LEU A 181 -7.88 -9.04 6.86
C LEU A 181 -7.33 -9.19 5.45
N ALA A 182 -7.75 -10.25 4.75
CA ALA A 182 -7.45 -10.49 3.35
C ALA A 182 -8.72 -10.62 2.53
N MET A 183 -8.63 -10.27 1.25
CA MET A 183 -9.71 -10.42 0.29
C MET A 183 -9.25 -11.35 -0.83
N PHE A 184 -10.18 -12.13 -1.36
CA PHE A 184 -9.94 -13.08 -2.45
C PHE A 184 -11.07 -13.03 -3.46
N HIS A 185 -10.75 -12.99 -4.73
CA HIS A 185 -11.74 -13.10 -5.76
C HIS A 185 -12.23 -14.55 -5.89
N SER A 186 -13.54 -14.75 -6.09
CA SER A 186 -14.12 -16.08 -6.35
C SER A 186 -14.00 -16.47 -7.81
N LYS A 187 -13.80 -15.49 -8.70
CA LYS A 187 -13.53 -15.63 -10.13
C LYS A 187 -12.43 -14.65 -10.53
N LYS A 188 -11.81 -14.89 -11.67
CA LYS A 188 -10.81 -13.96 -12.22
C LYS A 188 -11.46 -12.57 -12.40
N PRO A 189 -10.91 -11.54 -11.76
CA PRO A 189 -11.45 -10.18 -11.85
C PRO A 189 -11.27 -9.63 -13.27
N GLU A 190 -12.23 -8.86 -13.75
CA GLU A 190 -12.19 -8.21 -15.07
C GLU A 190 -11.26 -6.99 -15.08
N GLY A 191 -11.05 -6.36 -13.92
CA GLY A 191 -10.20 -5.19 -13.78
C GLY A 191 -9.50 -5.16 -12.43
N PHE A 192 -8.45 -4.35 -12.34
CA PHE A 192 -7.73 -4.13 -11.10
C PHE A 192 -8.43 -3.04 -10.26
N GLN A 193 -8.72 -3.36 -9.02
CA GLN A 193 -9.36 -2.45 -8.07
C GLN A 193 -8.41 -2.17 -6.91
N ARG A 194 -8.64 -1.05 -6.24
CA ARG A 194 -7.98 -0.65 -5.01
C ARG A 194 -9.02 -0.28 -3.98
N TYR A 195 -8.68 -0.47 -2.72
CA TYR A 195 -9.60 -0.28 -1.61
C TYR A 195 -9.05 0.76 -0.64
N ARG A 196 -9.93 1.57 -0.07
CA ARG A 196 -9.63 2.43 1.05
C ARG A 196 -10.75 2.39 2.08
N VAL A 197 -10.43 2.54 3.33
CA VAL A 197 -11.43 2.58 4.40
C VAL A 197 -12.14 3.92 4.37
N ALA A 198 -13.47 3.90 4.24
CA ALA A 198 -14.31 5.08 4.32
C ALA A 198 -14.88 5.29 5.74
N ASP A 199 -15.32 4.20 6.36
CA ASP A 199 -15.80 4.16 7.75
C ASP A 199 -15.64 2.75 8.35
N SER A 200 -16.24 2.48 9.51
CA SER A 200 -16.08 1.22 10.26
C SER A 200 -16.64 -0.03 9.57
N ASN A 201 -17.42 0.11 8.53
CA ASN A 201 -17.99 -1.02 7.78
C ASN A 201 -18.08 -0.78 6.28
N THR A 202 -17.50 0.31 5.78
CA THR A 202 -17.58 0.70 4.37
C THR A 202 -16.19 0.85 3.76
N LEU A 203 -15.99 0.18 2.65
CA LEU A 203 -14.84 0.38 1.79
C LEU A 203 -15.24 1.19 0.57
N GLN A 204 -14.38 2.10 0.18
CA GLN A 204 -14.43 2.75 -1.11
C GLN A 204 -13.60 1.95 -2.10
N VAL A 205 -14.21 1.59 -3.22
CA VAL A 205 -13.58 0.81 -4.30
C VAL A 205 -13.25 1.75 -5.43
N ILE A 206 -12.00 1.72 -5.86
CA ILE A 206 -11.46 2.59 -6.89
C ILE A 206 -10.98 1.72 -8.03
N SER A 207 -11.62 1.83 -9.18
CA SER A 207 -11.15 1.16 -10.39
C SER A 207 -9.85 1.78 -10.85
N SER A 208 -8.86 0.96 -11.18
CA SER A 208 -7.57 1.43 -11.66
C SER A 208 -7.47 1.25 -13.16
N ALA A 209 -7.01 2.29 -13.87
CA ALA A 209 -6.67 2.19 -15.28
C ALA A 209 -5.41 1.34 -15.54
N VAL A 210 -4.66 1.03 -14.49
CA VAL A 210 -3.46 0.18 -14.60
C VAL A 210 -3.90 -1.26 -14.80
N ILE A 211 -3.48 -1.86 -15.93
CA ILE A 211 -3.70 -3.28 -16.20
C ILE A 211 -2.78 -4.09 -15.28
N CYS A 212 -3.39 -4.80 -14.36
CA CYS A 212 -2.71 -5.76 -13.51
C CYS A 212 -3.52 -7.05 -13.49
N PRO A 213 -3.18 -8.03 -14.36
CA PRO A 213 -3.93 -9.28 -14.40
C PRO A 213 -3.68 -10.08 -13.12
N ALA A 214 -4.76 -10.66 -12.57
CA ALA A 214 -4.63 -11.61 -11.48
C ALA A 214 -3.78 -12.81 -11.93
N GLN A 215 -2.81 -13.16 -11.10
CA GLN A 215 -1.91 -14.31 -11.33
C GLN A 215 -2.58 -15.62 -10.97
N LYS A 216 -3.38 -15.58 -9.90
CA LYS A 216 -4.07 -16.77 -9.40
C LYS A 216 -5.35 -16.38 -8.66
N VAL A 217 -6.39 -17.18 -8.78
CA VAL A 217 -7.60 -17.12 -7.96
C VAL A 217 -7.55 -18.28 -6.97
N TYR A 218 -7.43 -17.97 -5.70
CA TYR A 218 -7.26 -18.97 -4.64
C TYR A 218 -8.59 -19.61 -4.24
N GLN A 219 -8.64 -20.94 -4.25
CA GLN A 219 -9.77 -21.72 -3.76
C GLN A 219 -9.75 -21.84 -2.24
N ASN A 220 -10.88 -22.17 -1.62
CA ASN A 220 -11.00 -22.26 -0.15
C ASN A 220 -9.93 -23.16 0.47
N ARG A 221 -9.67 -24.32 -0.11
CA ARG A 221 -8.67 -25.26 0.39
C ARG A 221 -7.26 -24.68 0.34
N GLU A 222 -6.92 -24.02 -0.76
CA GLU A 222 -5.61 -23.38 -0.93
C GLU A 222 -5.40 -22.25 0.07
N ILE A 223 -6.47 -21.47 0.37
CA ILE A 223 -6.43 -20.43 1.39
C ILE A 223 -6.21 -21.05 2.78
N GLN A 224 -6.92 -22.14 3.09
CA GLN A 224 -6.73 -22.88 4.36
C GLN A 224 -5.31 -23.42 4.50
N ASP A 225 -4.76 -24.02 3.45
CA ASP A 225 -3.40 -24.54 3.43
C ASP A 225 -2.36 -23.39 3.59
N LEU A 226 -2.59 -22.26 2.93
CA LEU A 226 -1.71 -21.10 2.98
C LEU A 226 -1.66 -20.46 4.37
N PHE A 227 -2.81 -20.36 5.05
CA PHE A 227 -2.96 -19.78 6.39
C PHE A 227 -3.10 -20.82 7.50
N GLY A 228 -2.64 -22.06 7.29
CA GLY A 228 -2.81 -23.17 8.23
C GLY A 228 -2.14 -22.99 9.60
N ARG A 229 -1.31 -21.95 9.77
CA ARG A 229 -0.72 -21.57 11.08
C ARG A 229 -1.61 -20.66 11.92
N PHE A 230 -2.73 -20.20 11.37
CA PHE A 230 -3.68 -19.35 12.08
C PHE A 230 -4.74 -20.21 12.78
N ARG A 231 -5.14 -19.80 13.99
CA ARG A 231 -6.10 -20.56 14.82
C ARG A 231 -7.52 -20.48 14.29
N THR A 232 -7.87 -19.31 13.77
CA THR A 232 -9.25 -19.01 13.35
C THR A 232 -9.23 -18.43 11.97
N MET A 233 -10.17 -18.90 11.15
CA MET A 233 -10.47 -18.34 9.85
C MET A 233 -11.97 -18.07 9.77
N LYS A 234 -12.36 -16.83 9.52
CA LYS A 234 -13.77 -16.41 9.34
C LYS A 234 -13.93 -15.73 8.00
N SER A 235 -14.82 -16.24 7.15
CA SER A 235 -15.01 -15.72 5.81
C SER A 235 -16.39 -15.13 5.61
N PHE A 236 -16.45 -14.02 4.88
CA PHE A 236 -17.66 -13.32 4.46
C PHE A 236 -17.65 -13.22 2.93
N VAL A 237 -18.71 -13.68 2.29
CA VAL A 237 -18.84 -13.64 0.83
C VAL A 237 -19.78 -12.52 0.44
N GLY A 238 -19.30 -11.54 -0.32
CA GLY A 238 -20.09 -10.47 -0.89
C GLY A 238 -20.84 -10.90 -2.15
N ARG A 239 -21.86 -10.12 -2.54
CA ARG A 239 -22.59 -10.31 -3.81
C ARG A 239 -21.70 -10.05 -5.05
N ASP A 240 -20.65 -9.27 -4.87
CA ASP A 240 -19.64 -8.92 -5.86
C ASP A 240 -18.58 -10.00 -6.07
N GLN A 241 -18.80 -11.18 -5.50
CA GLN A 241 -17.90 -12.34 -5.60
C GLN A 241 -16.52 -12.12 -4.98
N LEU A 242 -16.36 -11.08 -4.17
CA LEU A 242 -15.19 -10.86 -3.35
C LEU A 242 -15.44 -11.48 -1.97
N ARG A 243 -14.54 -12.34 -1.56
CA ARG A 243 -14.55 -13.01 -0.26
C ARG A 243 -13.58 -12.30 0.68
N GLU A 244 -14.07 -11.78 1.76
CA GLU A 244 -13.28 -11.23 2.85
C GLU A 244 -12.98 -12.33 3.84
N THR A 245 -11.75 -12.48 4.23
CA THR A 245 -11.34 -13.52 5.18
C THR A 245 -10.50 -12.91 6.28
N LEU A 246 -10.90 -13.19 7.51
CA LEU A 246 -10.18 -12.81 8.71
C LEU A 246 -9.40 -14.01 9.24
N PHE A 247 -8.13 -13.81 9.55
CA PHE A 247 -7.26 -14.81 10.15
C PHE A 247 -6.76 -14.29 11.50
N ILE A 248 -6.83 -15.12 12.54
CA ILE A 248 -6.37 -14.79 13.89
C ILE A 248 -5.23 -15.75 14.25
N LYS A 249 -4.09 -15.19 14.63
CA LYS A 249 -2.87 -15.94 15.02
C LYS A 249 -2.99 -16.56 16.41
#